data_a808f5f6863b10752f3c3f472f4f7bce
#
_entry.id   a808f5f6863b10752f3c3f472f4f7bce
#
_cell.length_a   1.000
_cell.length_b   1.000
_cell.length_c   1.000
_cell.angle_alpha   90.00
_cell.angle_beta   90.00
_cell.angle_gamma   90.00
#
_symmetry.space_group_name_H-M   'P 1'
#
loop_
_entity.id
_entity.type
_entity.pdbx_description
1 polymer ?
#
loop_
_entity_poly.entity_id
_entity_poly.type
_entity_poly.pdbx_seq_one_letter_code
_entity_poly.pdbx_strand_id
1 'polypeptide(L)'
;MNLSRRGFFKATGAALATTMAFELSSQTQAFASESKQDWKLVNTEEYTNICCYCAGGCGSLLSVRDGELVNLEGDPDHPINEGGLCPKGATMFQLRN
;
A
#
# COMPACT_ATOMS: atom_id res chain seq x y z
N MET A 1 38.79 -2.46 39.31
CA MET A 1 38.36 -1.44 38.36
C MET A 1 37.35 -0.54 39.04
N ASN A 2 37.74 0.72 39.33
CA ASN A 2 36.79 1.68 39.91
C ASN A 2 36.01 2.36 38.79
N LEU A 3 34.89 1.80 38.46
CA LEU A 3 33.94 2.40 37.51
C LEU A 3 33.23 3.57 38.22
N SER A 4 33.57 4.81 37.84
CA SER A 4 32.82 5.98 38.31
C SER A 4 31.44 5.98 37.68
N ARG A 5 30.42 6.53 38.40
CA ARG A 5 29.04 6.62 37.87
C ARG A 5 29.00 7.31 36.50
N ARG A 6 29.82 8.31 36.25
CA ARG A 6 29.95 9.00 34.95
C ARG A 6 30.54 8.09 33.87
N GLY A 7 31.49 7.22 34.19
CA GLY A 7 32.06 6.26 33.25
C GLY A 7 31.06 5.20 32.82
N PHE A 8 30.21 4.73 33.74
CA PHE A 8 29.15 3.80 33.48
C PHE A 8 28.12 4.38 32.48
N PHE A 9 27.63 5.57 32.70
CA PHE A 9 26.67 6.21 31.79
C PHE A 9 27.24 6.51 30.39
N LYS A 10 28.53 6.87 30.31
CA LYS A 10 29.19 7.05 29.01
C LYS A 10 29.30 5.72 28.23
N ALA A 11 29.67 4.65 28.90
CA ALA A 11 29.80 3.34 28.28
C ALA A 11 28.43 2.78 27.85
N THR A 12 27.40 2.91 28.69
CA THR A 12 26.06 2.44 28.40
C THR A 12 25.42 3.27 27.29
N GLY A 13 25.60 4.59 27.28
CA GLY A 13 25.08 5.46 26.23
C GLY A 13 25.71 5.21 24.88
N ALA A 14 27.00 4.92 24.81
CA ALA A 14 27.69 4.56 23.57
C ALA A 14 27.21 3.20 23.03
N ALA A 15 27.01 2.21 23.90
CA ALA A 15 26.50 0.90 23.50
C ALA A 15 25.06 0.97 22.95
N LEU A 16 24.19 1.74 23.60
CA LEU A 16 22.80 1.94 23.13
C LEU A 16 22.75 2.70 21.80
N ALA A 17 23.62 3.69 21.62
CA ALA A 17 23.67 4.44 20.36
C ALA A 17 24.10 3.56 19.17
N THR A 18 25.06 2.67 19.38
CA THR A 18 25.52 1.74 18.32
C THR A 18 24.48 0.69 17.95
N THR A 19 23.77 0.14 18.94
CA THR A 19 22.69 -0.83 18.66
C THR A 19 21.53 -0.17 17.92
N MET A 20 21.09 1.03 18.33
CA MET A 20 20.02 1.75 17.62
C MET A 20 20.42 2.15 16.20
N ALA A 21 21.67 2.55 15.98
CA ALA A 21 22.15 2.87 14.63
C ALA A 21 22.18 1.63 13.72
N PHE A 22 22.56 0.47 14.26
CA PHE A 22 22.58 -0.79 13.52
C PHE A 22 21.16 -1.26 13.15
N GLU A 23 20.22 -1.22 14.10
CA GLU A 23 18.81 -1.55 13.87
C GLU A 23 18.19 -0.62 12.81
N LEU A 24 18.44 0.68 12.90
CA LEU A 24 17.89 1.66 11.95
C LEU A 24 18.44 1.44 10.54
N SER A 25 19.72 1.08 10.39
CA SER A 25 20.32 0.80 9.08
C SER A 25 19.80 -0.51 8.46
N SER A 26 19.52 -1.53 9.26
CA SER A 26 18.93 -2.79 8.77
C SER A 26 17.49 -2.61 8.33
N GLN A 27 16.71 -1.79 9.03
CA GLN A 27 15.32 -1.49 8.65
C GLN A 27 15.23 -0.68 7.34
N THR A 28 16.13 0.28 7.14
CA THR A 28 16.16 1.04 5.87
C THR A 28 16.48 0.16 4.66
N GLN A 29 17.28 -0.87 4.81
CA GLN A 29 17.53 -1.84 3.73
C GLN A 29 16.32 -2.74 3.46
N ALA A 30 15.56 -3.12 4.48
CA ALA A 30 14.32 -3.88 4.31
C ALA A 30 13.26 -3.08 3.55
N PHE A 31 13.05 -1.82 3.90
CA PHE A 31 12.14 -0.93 3.16
C PHE A 31 12.59 -0.69 1.71
N ALA A 32 13.89 -0.56 1.45
CA ALA A 32 14.42 -0.38 0.10
C ALA A 32 14.28 -1.64 -0.78
N SER A 33 14.28 -2.85 -0.20
CA SER A 33 14.06 -4.09 -0.95
C SER A 33 12.58 -4.31 -1.28
N GLU A 34 11.67 -3.84 -0.43
CA GLU A 34 10.23 -3.94 -0.64
C GLU A 34 9.73 -2.99 -1.75
N SER A 35 10.45 -1.89 -1.99
CA SER A 35 10.12 -0.93 -3.07
C SER A 35 10.40 -1.44 -4.49
N LYS A 36 10.95 -2.64 -4.66
CA LYS A 36 11.13 -3.30 -5.97
C LYS A 36 9.93 -4.14 -6.42
N GLN A 37 8.88 -4.20 -5.63
CA GLN A 37 7.67 -4.87 -6.05
C GLN A 37 6.98 -4.01 -7.13
N ASP A 38 6.84 -4.55 -8.31
CA ASP A 38 6.13 -3.88 -9.40
C ASP A 38 4.72 -3.54 -8.94
N TRP A 39 4.36 -2.28 -9.04
CA TRP A 39 3.01 -1.82 -8.68
C TRP A 39 1.99 -2.56 -9.51
N LYS A 40 0.93 -3.02 -8.87
CA LYS A 40 -0.15 -3.77 -9.54
C LYS A 40 -0.72 -3.05 -10.77
N LEU A 41 -0.71 -1.71 -10.75
CA LEU A 41 -1.28 -0.85 -11.78
C LEU A 41 -0.27 -0.34 -12.82
N VAL A 42 0.97 -0.85 -12.83
CA VAL A 42 1.94 -0.48 -13.87
C VAL A 42 1.53 -1.08 -15.21
N ASN A 43 1.56 -0.25 -16.26
CA ASN A 43 1.17 -0.63 -17.64
C ASN A 43 -0.26 -1.19 -17.74
N THR A 44 -1.21 -0.60 -17.02
CA THR A 44 -2.65 -0.89 -17.16
C THR A 44 -3.35 0.19 -17.97
N GLU A 45 -4.35 -0.21 -18.73
CA GLU A 45 -5.32 0.69 -19.36
C GLU A 45 -6.56 0.80 -18.49
N GLU A 46 -7.11 2.00 -18.37
CA GLU A 46 -8.28 2.27 -17.54
C GLU A 46 -9.55 2.38 -18.38
N TYR A 47 -10.59 1.70 -17.94
CA TYR A 47 -11.93 1.74 -18.55
C TYR A 47 -12.97 2.08 -17.50
N THR A 48 -13.94 2.91 -17.86
CA THR A 48 -15.08 3.23 -17.00
C THR A 48 -16.17 2.17 -17.12
N ASN A 49 -16.81 1.85 -16.01
CA ASN A 49 -17.91 0.88 -15.95
C ASN A 49 -18.97 1.34 -14.94
N ILE A 50 -20.18 0.81 -15.06
CA ILE A 50 -21.29 1.04 -14.13
C ILE A 50 -21.59 -0.24 -13.36
N CYS A 51 -21.76 -0.13 -12.04
CA CYS A 51 -22.11 -1.25 -11.18
C CYS A 51 -23.48 -1.84 -11.53
N CYS A 52 -23.54 -3.17 -11.62
CA CYS A 52 -24.76 -3.89 -12.03
C CYS A 52 -25.68 -4.29 -10.86
N TYR A 53 -25.28 -4.10 -9.59
CA TYR A 53 -25.98 -4.71 -8.46
C TYR A 53 -27.23 -3.98 -7.98
N CYS A 54 -27.31 -2.68 -8.12
CA CYS A 54 -28.50 -1.93 -7.69
C CYS A 54 -28.74 -0.70 -8.56
N ALA A 55 -29.89 -0.05 -8.34
CA ALA A 55 -30.29 1.14 -9.08
C ALA A 55 -29.43 2.39 -8.79
N GLY A 56 -28.51 2.34 -7.84
CA GLY A 56 -27.58 3.45 -7.53
C GLY A 56 -26.70 3.80 -8.70
N GLY A 57 -26.34 2.84 -9.56
CA GLY A 57 -25.56 3.11 -10.76
C GLY A 57 -24.17 3.68 -10.48
N CYS A 58 -23.49 3.18 -9.43
CA CYS A 58 -22.15 3.65 -9.07
C CYS A 58 -21.16 3.42 -10.22
N GLY A 59 -20.34 4.43 -10.52
CA GLY A 59 -19.24 4.33 -11.47
C GLY A 59 -18.05 3.60 -10.90
N SER A 60 -17.39 2.81 -11.71
CA SER A 60 -16.15 2.12 -11.36
C SER A 60 -15.10 2.24 -12.46
N LEU A 61 -13.83 2.24 -12.07
CA LEU A 61 -12.68 2.17 -12.95
C LEU A 61 -12.15 0.74 -12.99
N LEU A 62 -11.98 0.23 -14.18
CA LEU A 62 -11.41 -1.08 -14.46
C LEU A 62 -9.98 -0.89 -14.96
N SER A 63 -8.99 -1.42 -14.26
CA SER A 63 -7.61 -1.44 -14.73
C SER A 63 -7.33 -2.77 -15.39
N VAL A 64 -7.04 -2.74 -16.69
CA VAL A 64 -6.82 -3.93 -17.54
C VAL A 64 -5.37 -3.95 -18.01
N ARG A 65 -4.74 -5.12 -17.97
CA ARG A 65 -3.41 -5.38 -18.52
C ARG A 65 -3.44 -6.66 -19.36
N ASP A 66 -2.97 -6.56 -20.59
CA ASP A 66 -2.93 -7.70 -21.54
C ASP A 66 -4.29 -8.40 -21.75
N GLY A 67 -5.38 -7.63 -21.66
CA GLY A 67 -6.74 -8.17 -21.80
C GLY A 67 -7.31 -8.80 -20.52
N GLU A 68 -6.57 -8.78 -19.42
CA GLU A 68 -7.01 -9.29 -18.12
C GLU A 68 -7.32 -8.15 -17.14
N LEU A 69 -8.46 -8.26 -16.46
CA LEU A 69 -8.83 -7.31 -15.39
C LEU A 69 -7.91 -7.50 -14.18
N VAL A 70 -7.09 -6.49 -13.89
CA VAL A 70 -6.11 -6.50 -12.79
C VAL A 70 -6.67 -5.86 -11.54
N ASN A 71 -7.46 -4.78 -11.70
CA ASN A 71 -8.01 -4.02 -10.57
C ASN A 71 -9.39 -3.46 -10.90
N LEU A 72 -10.19 -3.22 -9.86
CA LEU A 72 -11.46 -2.53 -9.91
C LEU A 72 -11.57 -1.60 -8.71
N GLU A 73 -11.86 -0.33 -8.94
CA GLU A 73 -12.06 0.68 -7.90
C GLU A 73 -13.21 1.62 -8.26
N GLY A 74 -13.65 2.44 -7.30
CA GLY A 74 -14.69 3.43 -7.56
C GLY A 74 -14.15 4.59 -8.40
N ASP A 75 -14.95 5.06 -9.33
CA ASP A 75 -14.62 6.21 -10.17
C ASP A 75 -14.79 7.51 -9.37
N PRO A 76 -13.72 8.27 -9.09
CA PRO A 76 -13.79 9.50 -8.33
C PRO A 76 -14.51 10.63 -9.07
N ASP A 77 -14.55 10.58 -10.39
CA ASP A 77 -15.19 11.60 -11.23
C ASP A 77 -16.69 11.32 -11.44
N HIS A 78 -17.18 10.16 -10.97
CA HIS A 78 -18.58 9.81 -11.14
C HIS A 78 -19.48 10.54 -10.12
N PRO A 79 -20.54 11.25 -10.56
CA PRO A 79 -21.32 12.18 -9.71
C PRO A 79 -22.14 11.48 -8.61
N ILE A 80 -22.38 10.18 -8.69
CA ILE A 80 -23.20 9.44 -7.74
C ILE A 80 -22.39 8.92 -6.55
N ASN A 81 -21.23 8.31 -6.80
CA ASN A 81 -20.44 7.64 -5.78
C ASN A 81 -19.10 8.30 -5.45
N GLU A 82 -18.62 9.25 -6.25
CA GLU A 82 -17.40 10.04 -6.00
C GLU A 82 -16.22 9.16 -5.52
N GLY A 83 -16.02 8.02 -6.17
CA GLY A 83 -14.99 7.04 -5.82
C GLY A 83 -15.37 5.99 -4.76
N GLY A 84 -16.50 6.14 -4.08
CA GLY A 84 -16.97 5.16 -3.09
C GLY A 84 -17.60 3.94 -3.74
N LEU A 85 -17.33 2.74 -3.24
CA LEU A 85 -18.03 1.51 -3.59
C LEU A 85 -18.51 0.79 -2.32
N CYS A 86 -19.74 0.28 -2.35
CA CYS A 86 -20.22 -0.62 -1.31
C CYS A 86 -19.55 -2.01 -1.47
N PRO A 87 -19.64 -2.91 -0.47
CA PRO A 87 -19.05 -4.25 -0.55
C PRO A 87 -19.47 -5.04 -1.80
N LYS A 88 -20.69 -4.88 -2.29
CA LYS A 88 -21.16 -5.54 -3.52
C LYS A 88 -20.41 -5.03 -4.76
N GLY A 89 -20.27 -3.71 -4.90
CA GLY A 89 -19.52 -3.10 -6.01
C GLY A 89 -18.05 -3.50 -5.97
N ALA A 90 -17.43 -3.51 -4.82
CA ALA A 90 -16.04 -3.92 -4.65
C ALA A 90 -15.80 -5.41 -5.01
N THR A 91 -16.81 -6.28 -4.83
CA THR A 91 -16.71 -7.71 -5.17
C THR A 91 -16.95 -8.01 -6.66
N MET A 92 -17.34 -7.03 -7.47
CA MET A 92 -17.48 -7.23 -8.93
C MET A 92 -16.19 -7.75 -9.59
N PHE A 93 -15.04 -7.42 -9.01
CA PHE A 93 -13.76 -7.95 -9.46
C PHE A 93 -13.73 -9.48 -9.52
N GLN A 94 -14.48 -10.17 -8.67
CA GLN A 94 -14.56 -11.63 -8.64
C GLN A 94 -15.40 -12.22 -9.80
N LEU A 95 -16.20 -11.39 -10.51
CA LEU A 95 -17.01 -11.84 -11.64
C LEU A 95 -16.18 -12.06 -12.92
N ARG A 96 -14.91 -11.76 -12.91
CA ARG A 96 -14.03 -11.91 -14.09
C ARG A 96 -13.75 -13.34 -14.51
N ASN A 97 -14.03 -14.34 -13.66
CA ASN A 97 -13.78 -15.77 -13.89
C ASN A 97 -15.08 -16.51 -14.17
#